data_5e6f9ede19a430c5a7f6967018817d6a
#
_entry.id   5e6f9ede19a430c5a7f6967018817d6a
#
_cell.length_a   1.000
_cell.length_b   1.000
_cell.length_c   1.000
_cell.angle_alpha   90.00
_cell.angle_beta   90.00
_cell.angle_gamma   90.00
#
_symmetry.space_group_name_H-M   'P 1'
#
loop_
_entity.id
_entity.type
_entity.pdbx_description
1 polymer ?
#
loop_
_entity_poly.entity_id
_entity_poly.type
_entity_poly.pdbx_seq_one_letter_code
_entity_poly.pdbx_strand_id
1 'polypeptide(L)'
;MDTIRAEDSGHLVTFASFRNVSDLSHVKTDIIAYNSYPGWYSHAPVTGTHEEMRESIRRCHVDVVKYYRGKYKDNRPIIVSETGVKADYGVRDPRGKAQMTEDHQAEYTRLMLEELFAIPEIAGVAIWQMTDAKTYTRRTRGFYTRSYGVNTGGIFDLYRRPKMAVEAVREVFSAKSERD
;
A
#
# COMPACT_ATOMS: atom_id res chain seq x y z
N MET A 1 7.14 -21.86 -7.75
CA MET A 1 5.71 -22.01 -8.18
C MET A 1 5.35 -23.45 -8.52
N ASP A 2 6.13 -24.12 -9.36
CA ASP A 2 5.81 -25.50 -9.79
C ASP A 2 5.77 -26.48 -8.61
N THR A 3 6.68 -26.37 -7.65
CA THR A 3 6.67 -27.18 -6.42
C THR A 3 5.40 -26.95 -5.59
N ILE A 4 4.97 -25.69 -5.43
CA ILE A 4 3.74 -25.38 -4.69
C ILE A 4 2.53 -26.01 -5.39
N ARG A 5 2.45 -25.91 -6.72
CA ARG A 5 1.35 -26.49 -7.50
C ARG A 5 1.35 -28.01 -7.51
N ALA A 6 2.52 -28.63 -7.37
CA ALA A 6 2.62 -30.08 -7.24
C ALA A 6 2.06 -30.60 -5.91
N GLU A 7 2.23 -29.82 -4.85
CA GLU A 7 1.70 -30.14 -3.52
C GLU A 7 0.23 -29.74 -3.35
N ASP A 8 -0.16 -28.60 -3.94
CA ASP A 8 -1.51 -28.06 -3.88
C ASP A 8 -1.88 -27.39 -5.20
N SER A 9 -2.71 -28.03 -5.99
CA SER A 9 -3.21 -27.50 -7.27
C SER A 9 -4.50 -26.70 -7.14
N GLY A 10 -5.13 -26.66 -5.96
CA GLY A 10 -6.44 -26.06 -5.73
C GLY A 10 -6.40 -24.58 -5.35
N HIS A 11 -5.25 -24.05 -4.94
CA HIS A 11 -5.12 -22.68 -4.49
C HIS A 11 -4.42 -21.77 -5.51
N LEU A 12 -4.84 -20.49 -5.53
CA LEU A 12 -4.18 -19.47 -6.32
C LEU A 12 -2.81 -19.13 -5.73
N VAL A 13 -1.82 -18.96 -6.59
CA VAL A 13 -0.42 -18.69 -6.19
C VAL A 13 -0.01 -17.32 -6.64
N THR A 14 0.51 -16.54 -5.71
CA THR A 14 1.11 -15.23 -5.96
C THR A 14 2.29 -14.96 -5.03
N PHE A 15 3.00 -13.86 -5.21
CA PHE A 15 3.99 -13.34 -4.27
C PHE A 15 4.04 -11.82 -4.38
N ALA A 16 4.37 -11.15 -3.28
CA ALA A 16 4.56 -9.70 -3.25
C ALA A 16 5.88 -9.32 -3.94
N SER A 17 5.81 -8.54 -5.02
CA SER A 17 6.98 -7.99 -5.69
C SER A 17 7.22 -6.55 -5.25
N PHE A 18 8.48 -6.20 -4.97
CA PHE A 18 8.86 -4.79 -4.78
C PHE A 18 9.04 -4.03 -6.10
N ARG A 19 8.93 -4.73 -7.22
CA ARG A 19 8.99 -4.14 -8.58
C ARG A 19 7.58 -3.92 -9.09
N ASN A 20 7.24 -2.68 -9.37
CA ASN A 20 5.92 -2.34 -9.90
C ASN A 20 5.71 -2.91 -11.32
N VAL A 21 6.78 -2.92 -12.11
CA VAL A 21 6.79 -3.38 -13.50
C VAL A 21 8.02 -4.25 -13.75
N SER A 22 7.99 -5.02 -14.84
CA SER A 22 9.11 -5.84 -15.33
C SER A 22 9.58 -6.97 -14.41
N ASP A 23 8.77 -7.41 -13.45
CA ASP A 23 9.10 -8.61 -12.68
C ASP A 23 8.70 -9.86 -13.44
N LEU A 24 9.68 -10.50 -14.09
CA LEU A 24 9.48 -11.72 -14.87
C LEU A 24 9.04 -12.91 -13.99
N SER A 25 9.22 -12.84 -12.67
CA SER A 25 8.81 -13.91 -11.76
C SER A 25 7.28 -14.09 -11.72
N HIS A 26 6.52 -13.09 -12.15
CA HIS A 26 5.05 -13.19 -12.27
C HIS A 26 4.58 -14.12 -13.39
N VAL A 27 5.44 -14.58 -14.29
CA VAL A 27 5.04 -15.46 -15.41
C VAL A 27 4.27 -16.69 -14.93
N LYS A 28 4.59 -17.23 -13.76
CA LYS A 28 3.99 -18.43 -13.19
C LYS A 28 3.00 -18.19 -12.04
N THR A 29 2.56 -16.96 -11.82
CA THR A 29 1.56 -16.65 -10.77
C THR A 29 0.14 -16.58 -11.36
N ASP A 30 -0.86 -16.72 -10.52
CA ASP A 30 -2.28 -16.56 -10.92
C ASP A 30 -2.74 -15.12 -10.75
N ILE A 31 -2.07 -14.38 -9.86
CA ILE A 31 -2.34 -12.99 -9.53
C ILE A 31 -1.04 -12.20 -9.66
N ILE A 32 -1.09 -11.02 -10.21
CA ILE A 32 0.01 -10.05 -10.21
C ILE A 32 -0.08 -9.26 -8.91
N ALA A 33 0.94 -9.36 -8.06
CA ALA A 33 0.98 -8.65 -6.79
C ALA A 33 2.24 -7.79 -6.68
N TYR A 34 2.08 -6.51 -6.32
CA TYR A 34 3.22 -5.59 -6.21
C TYR A 34 3.08 -4.65 -5.03
N ASN A 35 4.23 -4.27 -4.45
CA ASN A 35 4.33 -3.29 -3.39
C ASN A 35 4.50 -1.89 -4.00
N SER A 36 3.71 -0.94 -3.56
CA SER A 36 3.76 0.42 -4.09
C SER A 36 3.53 1.44 -2.98
N TYR A 37 4.41 2.43 -2.90
CA TYR A 37 4.38 3.48 -1.88
C TYR A 37 4.53 4.85 -2.55
N PRO A 38 3.55 5.28 -3.38
CA PRO A 38 3.61 6.58 -4.03
C PRO A 38 3.70 7.70 -2.99
N GLY A 39 4.67 8.60 -3.18
CA GLY A 39 4.88 9.70 -2.26
C GLY A 39 5.64 9.37 -0.97
N TRP A 40 5.89 8.12 -0.63
CA TRP A 40 6.70 7.75 0.54
C TRP A 40 8.15 7.42 0.17
N TYR A 41 8.36 6.54 -0.79
CA TYR A 41 9.69 6.16 -1.31
C TYR A 41 9.99 6.73 -2.68
N SER A 42 8.99 7.14 -3.43
CA SER A 42 9.17 7.75 -4.75
C SER A 42 9.36 9.25 -4.65
N HIS A 43 10.05 9.82 -5.62
CA HIS A 43 10.48 11.22 -5.66
C HIS A 43 9.35 12.26 -5.83
N ALA A 44 8.09 11.83 -5.91
CA ALA A 44 6.96 12.75 -5.88
C ALA A 44 6.69 13.16 -4.43
N PRO A 45 6.84 14.44 -4.08
CA PRO A 45 6.57 14.88 -2.73
C PRO A 45 5.08 14.70 -2.41
N VAL A 46 4.78 14.08 -1.28
CA VAL A 46 3.43 13.99 -0.69
C VAL A 46 3.01 15.35 -0.08
N THR A 47 3.77 16.41 -0.34
CA THR A 47 3.60 17.74 0.24
C THR A 47 2.75 18.67 -0.62
N GLY A 48 2.00 18.13 -1.55
CA GLY A 48 1.10 18.88 -2.43
C GLY A 48 -0.30 19.09 -1.84
N THR A 49 -1.19 19.59 -2.67
CA THR A 49 -2.62 19.59 -2.43
C THR A 49 -3.17 18.16 -2.44
N HIS A 50 -4.36 17.94 -1.90
CA HIS A 50 -5.04 16.65 -1.99
C HIS A 50 -5.19 16.17 -3.44
N GLU A 51 -5.44 17.07 -4.38
CA GLU A 51 -5.56 16.74 -5.80
C GLU A 51 -4.23 16.27 -6.40
N GLU A 52 -3.13 16.94 -6.10
CA GLU A 52 -1.80 16.50 -6.54
C GLU A 52 -1.43 15.13 -5.95
N MET A 53 -1.82 14.86 -4.71
CA MET A 53 -1.63 13.57 -4.06
C MET A 53 -2.47 12.47 -4.76
N ARG A 54 -3.76 12.74 -5.01
CA ARG A 54 -4.65 11.84 -5.76
C ARG A 54 -4.09 11.50 -7.14
N GLU A 55 -3.69 12.52 -7.90
CA GLU A 55 -3.16 12.33 -9.24
C GLU A 55 -1.85 11.53 -9.22
N SER A 56 -0.97 11.77 -8.26
CA SER A 56 0.27 11.01 -8.09
C SER A 56 -0.01 9.53 -7.80
N ILE A 57 -0.95 9.25 -6.88
CA ILE A 57 -1.37 7.89 -6.56
C ILE A 57 -1.98 7.23 -7.80
N ARG A 58 -2.98 7.85 -8.41
CA ARG A 58 -3.67 7.33 -9.60
C ARG A 58 -2.70 7.01 -10.72
N ARG A 59 -1.85 7.95 -11.09
CA ARG A 59 -0.87 7.79 -12.18
C ARG A 59 0.06 6.61 -11.93
N CYS A 60 0.59 6.47 -10.72
CA CYS A 60 1.48 5.38 -10.36
C CYS A 60 0.82 4.01 -10.64
N HIS A 61 -0.43 3.82 -10.23
CA HIS A 61 -1.12 2.54 -10.37
C HIS A 61 -1.68 2.32 -11.78
N VAL A 62 -2.17 3.36 -12.44
CA VAL A 62 -2.62 3.29 -13.85
C VAL A 62 -1.44 2.91 -14.77
N ASP A 63 -0.24 3.42 -14.52
CA ASP A 63 0.95 3.07 -15.30
C ASP A 63 1.33 1.59 -15.13
N VAL A 64 1.18 1.01 -13.94
CA VAL A 64 1.35 -0.42 -13.71
C VAL A 64 0.31 -1.24 -14.48
N VAL A 65 -0.96 -0.86 -14.41
CA VAL A 65 -2.04 -1.51 -15.17
C VAL A 65 -1.76 -1.45 -16.68
N LYS A 66 -1.44 -0.27 -17.20
CA LYS A 66 -1.08 -0.10 -18.62
C LYS A 66 0.11 -0.97 -19.04
N TYR A 67 1.09 -1.13 -18.17
CA TYR A 67 2.24 -1.98 -18.43
C TYR A 67 1.82 -3.45 -18.65
N TYR A 68 1.06 -4.02 -17.73
CA TYR A 68 0.63 -5.42 -17.83
C TYR A 68 -0.42 -5.62 -18.94
N ARG A 69 -1.46 -4.80 -19.00
CA ARG A 69 -2.53 -4.90 -20.01
C ARG A 69 -2.04 -4.55 -21.43
N GLY A 70 -1.29 -3.47 -21.55
CA GLY A 70 -0.82 -2.96 -22.84
C GLY A 70 0.31 -3.77 -23.43
N LYS A 71 1.42 -3.91 -22.68
CA LYS A 71 2.65 -4.51 -23.19
C LYS A 71 2.59 -6.04 -23.26
N TYR A 72 2.03 -6.68 -22.22
CA TYR A 72 2.03 -8.14 -22.11
C TYR A 72 0.69 -8.78 -22.46
N LYS A 73 -0.36 -7.99 -22.66
CA LYS A 73 -1.74 -8.49 -22.89
C LYS A 73 -2.19 -9.40 -21.74
N ASP A 74 -1.70 -9.15 -20.56
CA ASP A 74 -1.93 -9.94 -19.35
C ASP A 74 -3.19 -9.47 -18.64
N ASN A 75 -4.20 -10.32 -18.59
CA ASN A 75 -5.52 -10.03 -18.02
C ASN A 75 -5.73 -10.62 -16.61
N ARG A 76 -4.68 -11.18 -15.99
CA ARG A 76 -4.77 -11.68 -14.63
C ARG A 76 -5.17 -10.57 -13.65
N PRO A 77 -5.82 -10.91 -12.51
CA PRO A 77 -6.08 -9.95 -11.45
C PRO A 77 -4.80 -9.27 -10.96
N ILE A 78 -4.89 -8.00 -10.64
CA ILE A 78 -3.78 -7.23 -10.07
C ILE A 78 -4.15 -6.85 -8.65
N ILE A 79 -3.25 -7.06 -7.68
CA ILE A 79 -3.40 -6.58 -6.31
C ILE A 79 -2.20 -5.71 -5.90
N VAL A 80 -2.48 -4.70 -5.11
CA VAL A 80 -1.43 -3.93 -4.41
C VAL A 80 -1.17 -4.63 -3.09
N SER A 81 -0.08 -5.39 -3.02
CA SER A 81 0.24 -6.27 -1.88
C SER A 81 0.83 -5.54 -0.68
N GLU A 82 1.36 -4.34 -0.88
CA GLU A 82 1.73 -3.44 0.21
C GLU A 82 1.61 -1.99 -0.24
N THR A 83 1.01 -1.17 0.60
CA THR A 83 0.98 0.29 0.44
C THR A 83 0.69 0.97 1.77
N GLY A 84 1.08 2.23 1.92
CA GLY A 84 0.83 2.99 3.14
C GLY A 84 1.92 4.03 3.44
N VAL A 85 1.70 4.79 4.48
CA VAL A 85 2.65 5.76 5.03
C VAL A 85 2.73 5.59 6.55
N LYS A 86 3.75 6.20 7.16
CA LYS A 86 3.98 6.09 8.59
C LYS A 86 3.35 7.23 9.36
N ALA A 87 2.97 6.95 10.61
CA ALA A 87 2.62 7.95 11.60
C ALA A 87 3.03 7.48 13.00
N ASP A 88 3.56 8.38 13.80
CA ASP A 88 3.79 8.13 15.21
C ASP A 88 2.49 8.35 15.98
N TYR A 89 2.12 7.38 16.83
CA TYR A 89 0.88 7.44 17.61
C TYR A 89 0.83 8.69 18.49
N GLY A 90 -0.28 9.42 18.45
CA GLY A 90 -0.49 10.67 19.20
C GLY A 90 0.13 11.92 18.58
N VAL A 91 0.93 11.78 17.51
CA VAL A 91 1.50 12.94 16.82
C VAL A 91 0.50 13.48 15.80
N ARG A 92 0.15 14.76 15.93
CA ARG A 92 -0.94 15.41 15.20
C ARG A 92 -0.49 16.63 14.41
N ASP A 93 -1.02 16.80 13.22
CA ASP A 93 -1.04 18.06 12.48
C ASP A 93 -2.43 18.24 11.85
N PRO A 94 -3.31 19.06 12.45
CA PRO A 94 -4.66 19.26 11.94
C PRO A 94 -4.75 19.76 10.49
N ARG A 95 -3.65 20.26 9.93
CA ARG A 95 -3.56 20.62 8.50
C ARG A 95 -3.33 19.40 7.60
N GLY A 96 -3.01 18.23 8.17
CA GLY A 96 -2.76 16.97 7.45
C GLY A 96 -1.52 16.96 6.55
N LYS A 97 -0.63 17.95 6.67
CA LYS A 97 0.50 18.12 5.73
C LYS A 97 1.82 17.56 6.25
N ALA A 98 2.00 17.51 7.55
CA ALA A 98 3.24 17.02 8.13
C ALA A 98 3.28 15.48 8.08
N GLN A 99 4.30 14.94 7.43
CA GLN A 99 4.57 13.50 7.47
C GLN A 99 4.78 13.04 8.92
N MET A 100 4.63 11.74 9.16
CA MET A 100 4.73 11.11 10.47
C MET A 100 3.62 11.49 11.47
N THR A 101 2.58 12.19 11.04
CA THR A 101 1.40 12.51 11.86
C THR A 101 0.23 11.59 11.53
N GLU A 102 -0.64 11.35 12.52
CA GLU A 102 -1.85 10.54 12.31
C GLU A 102 -2.82 11.17 11.30
N ASP A 103 -2.91 12.51 11.29
CA ASP A 103 -3.75 13.24 10.33
C ASP A 103 -3.30 12.97 8.88
N HIS A 104 -1.98 13.07 8.63
CA HIS A 104 -1.41 12.77 7.31
C HIS A 104 -1.60 11.30 6.92
N GLN A 105 -1.38 10.36 7.85
CA GLN A 105 -1.56 8.94 7.57
C GLN A 105 -3.02 8.64 7.22
N ALA A 106 -3.98 9.18 7.98
CA ALA A 106 -5.40 8.95 7.75
C ALA A 106 -5.85 9.50 6.40
N GLU A 107 -5.47 10.73 6.08
CA GLU A 107 -5.84 11.36 4.81
C GLU A 107 -5.20 10.66 3.61
N TYR A 108 -3.89 10.36 3.70
CA TYR A 108 -3.21 9.59 2.65
C TYR A 108 -3.87 8.22 2.44
N THR A 109 -4.19 7.51 3.53
CA THR A 109 -4.80 6.18 3.45
C THR A 109 -6.17 6.26 2.79
N ARG A 110 -6.99 7.26 3.13
CA ARG A 110 -8.28 7.50 2.49
C ARG A 110 -8.12 7.71 0.98
N LEU A 111 -7.32 8.69 0.59
CA LEU A 111 -7.09 9.04 -0.82
C LEU A 111 -6.57 7.85 -1.62
N MET A 112 -5.63 7.12 -1.07
CA MET A 112 -5.04 5.95 -1.70
C MET A 112 -6.08 4.84 -1.93
N LEU A 113 -6.89 4.51 -0.93
CA LEU A 113 -7.91 3.47 -1.07
C LEU A 113 -8.99 3.88 -2.07
N GLU A 114 -9.44 5.13 -2.03
CA GLU A 114 -10.41 5.66 -2.99
C GLU A 114 -9.91 5.57 -4.43
N GLU A 115 -8.65 5.96 -4.68
CA GLU A 115 -8.05 5.90 -6.01
C GLU A 115 -7.83 4.46 -6.48
N LEU A 116 -7.38 3.56 -5.60
CA LEU A 116 -7.21 2.15 -5.96
C LEU A 116 -8.54 1.47 -6.29
N PHE A 117 -9.59 1.72 -5.51
CA PHE A 117 -10.91 1.15 -5.77
C PHE A 117 -11.61 1.77 -7.00
N ALA A 118 -11.14 2.91 -7.48
CA ALA A 118 -11.61 3.51 -8.73
C ALA A 118 -10.95 2.89 -9.99
N ILE A 119 -9.92 2.06 -9.84
CA ILE A 119 -9.24 1.37 -10.95
C ILE A 119 -9.80 -0.05 -11.07
N PRO A 120 -10.62 -0.37 -12.09
CA PRO A 120 -11.33 -1.66 -12.19
C PRO A 120 -10.40 -2.88 -12.27
N GLU A 121 -9.18 -2.70 -12.76
CA GLU A 121 -8.20 -3.78 -12.91
C GLU A 121 -7.53 -4.18 -11.60
N ILE A 122 -7.64 -3.36 -10.56
CA ILE A 122 -7.08 -3.64 -9.23
C ILE A 122 -8.14 -4.39 -8.42
N ALA A 123 -7.90 -5.68 -8.24
CA ALA A 123 -8.82 -6.58 -7.55
C ALA A 123 -8.69 -6.54 -6.01
N GLY A 124 -7.64 -5.92 -5.48
CA GLY A 124 -7.46 -5.85 -4.03
C GLY A 124 -6.25 -5.02 -3.60
N VAL A 125 -6.26 -4.68 -2.32
CA VAL A 125 -5.21 -3.89 -1.67
C VAL A 125 -4.93 -4.41 -0.26
N ALA A 126 -3.65 -4.46 0.12
CA ALA A 126 -3.23 -4.71 1.49
C ALA A 126 -2.44 -3.51 2.01
N ILE A 127 -2.88 -2.99 3.14
CA ILE A 127 -2.24 -1.84 3.80
C ILE A 127 -1.04 -2.34 4.60
N TRP A 128 0.11 -1.73 4.40
CA TRP A 128 1.29 -1.95 5.22
C TRP A 128 1.39 -0.88 6.30
N GLN A 129 1.04 -1.25 7.53
CA GLN A 129 0.67 -2.59 8.02
C GLN A 129 -0.46 -2.49 9.05
N MET A 130 -0.93 -3.64 9.57
CA MET A 130 -1.99 -3.63 10.58
C MET A 130 -1.53 -2.97 11.89
N THR A 131 -0.42 -3.44 12.47
CA THR A 131 0.11 -2.91 13.74
C THR A 131 1.54 -2.43 13.58
N ASP A 132 1.93 -1.42 14.33
CA ASP A 132 3.33 -1.05 14.48
C ASP A 132 4.16 -2.26 14.93
N ALA A 133 5.41 -2.33 14.52
CA ALA A 133 6.27 -3.44 14.83
C ALA A 133 7.68 -2.98 15.24
N LYS A 134 8.26 -3.66 16.24
CA LYS A 134 9.68 -3.47 16.57
C LYS A 134 10.54 -3.82 15.36
N THR A 135 11.57 -3.03 15.12
CA THR A 135 12.49 -3.26 14.02
C THR A 135 13.83 -3.78 14.51
N TYR A 136 14.60 -4.32 13.57
CA TYR A 136 15.97 -4.72 13.86
C TYR A 136 16.83 -3.51 14.26
N THR A 137 17.68 -3.71 15.28
CA THR A 137 18.64 -2.72 15.80
C THR A 137 19.88 -2.55 14.92
N ARG A 138 20.02 -3.32 13.83
CA ARG A 138 21.14 -3.16 12.91
C ARG A 138 21.10 -1.79 12.25
N ARG A 139 22.24 -1.10 12.18
CA ARG A 139 22.44 0.17 11.49
C ARG A 139 22.21 0.01 9.98
N THR A 140 20.97 -0.14 9.57
CA THR A 140 20.55 -0.11 8.18
C THR A 140 19.91 1.23 7.87
N ARG A 141 19.85 1.61 6.59
CA ARG A 141 19.20 2.85 6.14
C ARG A 141 17.79 3.01 6.70
N GLY A 142 17.05 1.92 6.92
CA GLY A 142 15.70 1.92 7.50
C GLY A 142 15.65 2.23 9.00
N PHE A 143 16.75 2.04 9.74
CA PHE A 143 16.78 2.31 11.18
C PHE A 143 16.64 3.82 11.48
N TYR A 144 17.30 4.67 10.70
CA TYR A 144 17.29 6.12 10.92
C TYR A 144 15.95 6.79 10.61
N THR A 145 15.05 6.11 9.90
CA THR A 145 13.71 6.62 9.57
C THR A 145 12.62 6.02 10.47
N ARG A 146 13.00 5.39 11.60
CA ARG A 146 12.08 4.69 12.49
C ARG A 146 12.21 5.21 13.91
N SER A 147 11.19 5.96 14.33
CA SER A 147 11.11 6.50 15.68
C SER A 147 11.28 5.39 16.72
N TYR A 148 12.25 5.57 17.62
CA TYR A 148 12.52 4.61 18.71
C TYR A 148 12.74 3.15 18.26
N GLY A 149 13.22 2.92 17.05
CA GLY A 149 13.41 1.58 16.52
C GLY A 149 12.10 0.83 16.23
N VAL A 150 11.02 1.56 15.98
CA VAL A 150 9.71 1.02 15.65
C VAL A 150 9.36 1.34 14.19
N ASN A 151 8.84 0.38 13.46
CA ASN A 151 8.17 0.63 12.20
C ASN A 151 6.75 1.10 12.50
N THR A 152 6.51 2.40 12.35
CA THR A 152 5.25 3.06 12.68
C THR A 152 4.27 3.12 11.49
N GLY A 153 4.41 2.20 10.54
CA GLY A 153 3.49 2.05 9.40
C GLY A 153 2.16 1.40 9.73
N GLY A 154 1.96 0.95 10.97
CA GLY A 154 0.70 0.38 11.42
C GLY A 154 -0.44 1.39 11.42
N ILE A 155 -1.66 0.90 11.15
CA ILE A 155 -2.89 1.66 11.43
C ILE A 155 -3.30 1.54 12.91
N PHE A 156 -2.72 0.56 13.61
CA PHE A 156 -2.72 0.45 15.07
C PHE A 156 -1.28 0.60 15.59
N ASP A 157 -1.11 1.10 16.79
CA ASP A 157 0.20 1.17 17.42
C ASP A 157 0.69 -0.19 17.96
N LEU A 158 1.86 -0.22 18.62
CA LEU A 158 2.43 -1.44 19.23
C LEU A 158 1.51 -2.10 20.27
N TYR A 159 0.64 -1.34 20.89
CA TYR A 159 -0.31 -1.80 21.92
C TYR A 159 -1.70 -2.05 21.35
N ARG A 160 -1.83 -2.03 20.02
CA ARG A 160 -3.09 -2.20 19.28
C ARG A 160 -4.12 -1.10 19.54
N ARG A 161 -3.67 0.09 19.95
CA ARG A 161 -4.53 1.26 20.00
C ARG A 161 -4.74 1.79 18.57
N PRO A 162 -5.99 2.10 18.18
CA PRO A 162 -6.25 2.59 16.83
C PRO A 162 -5.62 3.97 16.62
N LYS A 163 -4.99 4.16 15.47
CA LYS A 163 -4.64 5.47 14.94
C LYS A 163 -5.80 6.01 14.10
N MET A 164 -5.77 7.28 13.74
CA MET A 164 -6.82 7.90 12.92
C MET A 164 -7.04 7.20 11.57
N ALA A 165 -6.02 6.56 11.02
CA ALA A 165 -6.13 5.80 9.78
C ALA A 165 -7.12 4.62 9.85
N VAL A 166 -7.40 4.07 11.05
CA VAL A 166 -8.38 2.99 11.23
C VAL A 166 -9.77 3.45 10.78
N GLU A 167 -10.16 4.67 11.17
CA GLU A 167 -11.45 5.21 10.77
C GLU A 167 -11.52 5.46 9.26
N ALA A 168 -10.47 6.02 8.67
CA ALA A 168 -10.39 6.23 7.23
C ALA A 168 -10.53 4.91 6.44
N VAL A 169 -9.88 3.85 6.92
CA VAL A 169 -10.01 2.49 6.33
C VAL A 169 -11.44 2.00 6.45
N ARG A 170 -12.03 2.07 7.65
CA ARG A 170 -13.39 1.60 7.89
C ARG A 170 -14.41 2.27 6.98
N GLU A 171 -14.36 3.59 6.85
CA GLU A 171 -15.28 4.35 6.02
C GLU A 171 -15.17 3.96 4.55
N VAL A 172 -13.94 3.88 4.00
CA VAL A 172 -13.77 3.56 2.57
C VAL A 172 -14.17 2.11 2.26
N PHE A 173 -13.83 1.16 3.14
CA PHE A 173 -14.23 -0.25 2.93
C PHE A 173 -15.74 -0.45 3.07
N SER A 174 -16.40 0.23 4.03
CA SER A 174 -17.87 0.16 4.16
C SER A 174 -18.56 0.72 2.93
N ALA A 175 -18.13 1.89 2.44
CA ALA A 175 -18.69 2.50 1.23
C ALA A 175 -18.45 1.66 -0.04
N LYS A 176 -17.40 0.86 -0.09
CA LYS A 176 -17.15 -0.08 -1.20
C LYS A 176 -18.10 -1.28 -1.11
N SER A 177 -18.26 -1.87 0.08
CA SER A 177 -19.12 -3.05 0.29
C SER A 177 -20.60 -2.77 -0.01
N GLU A 178 -21.06 -1.54 0.09
CA GLU A 178 -22.44 -1.15 -0.26
C GLU A 178 -22.70 -1.01 -1.77
N ARG A 179 -21.63 -1.01 -2.58
CA ARG A 179 -21.70 -0.84 -4.05
C ARG A 179 -21.55 -2.14 -4.83
N ASP A 180 -21.04 -3.19 -4.20
CA ASP A 180 -20.82 -4.53 -4.75
C ASP A 180 -21.99 -5.46 -4.40
#